data_e709d3b0e50a7d6b3a512cd1563e8785
#
_entry.id   e709d3b0e50a7d6b3a512cd1563e8785
#
_cell.length_a   1.000
_cell.length_b   1.000
_cell.length_c   1.000
_cell.angle_alpha   90.00
_cell.angle_beta   90.00
_cell.angle_gamma   90.00
#
_symmetry.space_group_name_H-M   'P 1'
#
loop_
_entity.id
_entity.type
_entity.pdbx_description
1 polymer ?
#
loop_
_entity_poly.entity_id
_entity_poly.type
_entity_poly.pdbx_seq_one_letter_code
_entity_poly.pdbx_strand_id
1 'polypeptide(L)'
;MKEHKIPARSELDPQFTWATTDLYPSDEAWEAEIPKVKAMIDQFKAFQGKLGESARNLLDYMKLEDTFNLLAEPFACYAFYKQDEDTRSPAGQKMNGQVSNLLVQIGEATAFAVPEILEISDADMDRFYQEAPELEHYRLALTRIRRQKAHTLSKEQEALLASAQKLGQSPSSIYNFLNDADLPFPDAVDQDGNRHPLSQGTFIPMEQSADRALRKSAFENFYSAFGQFRNTFASTLEAQMKQ
;
A
#
# COMPACT_ATOMS: atom_id res chain seq x y z
N MET A 1 -2.79 29.14 29.35
CA MET A 1 -2.19 28.10 28.49
C MET A 1 -2.92 28.14 27.15
N LYS A 2 -2.20 28.41 26.07
CA LYS A 2 -2.79 28.24 24.74
C LYS A 2 -2.73 26.74 24.44
N GLU A 3 -3.89 26.08 24.43
CA GLU A 3 -4.00 24.73 23.91
C GLU A 3 -3.52 24.75 22.46
N HIS A 4 -2.45 24.01 22.16
CA HIS A 4 -2.02 23.78 20.78
C HIS A 4 -3.01 22.81 20.14
N LYS A 5 -4.15 23.35 19.70
CA LYS A 5 -5.12 22.62 18.90
C LYS A 5 -4.50 22.32 17.53
N ILE A 6 -4.51 21.07 17.11
CA ILE A 6 -4.17 20.71 15.74
C ILE A 6 -5.25 21.34 14.84
N PRO A 7 -4.89 22.25 13.90
CA PRO A 7 -5.87 22.90 13.04
C PRO A 7 -6.57 21.91 12.14
N ALA A 8 -7.84 22.14 11.84
CA ALA A 8 -8.53 21.41 10.78
C ALA A 8 -7.93 21.78 9.41
N ARG A 9 -8.02 20.88 8.41
CA ARG A 9 -7.49 21.15 7.07
C ARG A 9 -8.02 22.46 6.48
N SER A 10 -9.29 22.78 6.70
CA SER A 10 -9.94 24.03 6.24
C SER A 10 -9.38 25.30 6.88
N GLU A 11 -8.62 25.18 7.97
CA GLU A 11 -7.97 26.27 8.69
C GLU A 11 -6.51 26.48 8.23
N LEU A 12 -6.00 25.57 7.37
CA LEU A 12 -4.62 25.64 6.86
C LEU A 12 -4.57 26.49 5.58
N ASP A 13 -3.47 27.22 5.41
CA ASP A 13 -3.16 27.89 4.15
C ASP A 13 -2.95 26.79 3.06
N PRO A 14 -3.63 26.92 1.91
CA PRO A 14 -3.51 25.94 0.81
C PRO A 14 -2.09 25.65 0.35
N GLN A 15 -1.15 26.60 0.49
CA GLN A 15 0.26 26.37 0.14
C GLN A 15 0.94 25.29 1.00
N PHE A 16 0.38 24.95 2.16
CA PHE A 16 0.88 23.90 3.07
C PHE A 16 0.06 22.62 2.99
N THR A 17 -0.80 22.48 1.99
CA THR A 17 -1.63 21.29 1.77
C THR A 17 -1.22 20.58 0.50
N TRP A 18 -1.58 19.31 0.38
CA TRP A 18 -1.30 18.54 -0.85
C TRP A 18 -2.12 19.09 -2.02
N ALA A 19 -1.45 19.27 -3.16
CA ALA A 19 -2.08 19.66 -4.42
C ALA A 19 -2.69 18.42 -5.13
N THR A 20 -3.73 17.83 -4.53
CA THR A 20 -4.41 16.65 -5.12
C THR A 20 -4.98 16.96 -6.51
N THR A 21 -5.22 18.24 -6.80
CA THR A 21 -5.64 18.72 -8.14
C THR A 21 -4.60 18.51 -9.24
N ASP A 22 -3.34 18.22 -8.89
CA ASP A 22 -2.31 17.84 -9.88
C ASP A 22 -2.53 16.44 -10.44
N LEU A 23 -3.26 15.57 -9.71
CA LEU A 23 -3.67 14.25 -10.18
C LEU A 23 -4.99 14.32 -10.95
N TYR A 24 -6.04 14.89 -10.34
CA TYR A 24 -7.34 15.12 -10.97
C TYR A 24 -7.87 16.50 -10.57
N PRO A 25 -8.40 17.28 -11.54
CA PRO A 25 -8.86 18.64 -11.26
C PRO A 25 -10.09 18.70 -10.34
N SER A 26 -10.86 17.62 -10.25
CA SER A 26 -12.01 17.50 -9.35
C SER A 26 -12.38 16.04 -9.08
N ASP A 27 -13.23 15.82 -8.07
CA ASP A 27 -13.77 14.51 -7.73
C ASP A 27 -14.62 13.93 -8.90
N GLU A 28 -15.36 14.77 -9.62
CA GLU A 28 -16.14 14.38 -10.81
C GLU A 28 -15.23 13.91 -11.97
N ALA A 29 -14.09 14.59 -12.17
CA ALA A 29 -13.11 14.17 -13.17
C ALA A 29 -12.50 12.81 -12.83
N TRP A 30 -12.26 12.57 -11.57
CA TRP A 30 -11.80 11.26 -11.07
C TRP A 30 -12.90 10.19 -11.24
N GLU A 31 -14.15 10.48 -10.85
CA GLU A 31 -15.27 9.53 -11.02
C GLU A 31 -15.48 9.14 -12.49
N ALA A 32 -15.23 10.06 -13.44
CA ALA A 32 -15.32 9.80 -14.87
C ALA A 32 -14.32 8.76 -15.41
N GLU A 33 -13.24 8.47 -14.65
CA GLU A 33 -12.26 7.43 -15.02
C GLU A 33 -12.70 6.01 -14.63
N ILE A 34 -13.64 5.87 -13.67
CA ILE A 34 -14.11 4.55 -13.19
C ILE A 34 -14.55 3.61 -14.33
N PRO A 35 -15.34 4.05 -15.34
CA PRO A 35 -15.70 3.20 -16.45
C PRO A 35 -14.50 2.70 -17.26
N LYS A 36 -13.45 3.50 -17.40
CA LYS A 36 -12.23 3.10 -18.13
C LYS A 36 -11.48 2.02 -17.38
N VAL A 37 -11.29 2.20 -16.07
CA VAL A 37 -10.68 1.18 -15.20
C VAL A 37 -11.45 -0.13 -15.29
N LYS A 38 -12.79 -0.08 -15.21
CA LYS A 38 -13.65 -1.27 -15.32
C LYS A 38 -13.54 -1.95 -16.69
N ALA A 39 -13.48 -1.20 -17.77
CA ALA A 39 -13.35 -1.77 -19.11
C ALA A 39 -12.03 -2.56 -19.29
N MET A 40 -10.96 -2.17 -18.59
CA MET A 40 -9.69 -2.90 -18.63
C MET A 40 -9.76 -4.25 -17.93
N ILE A 41 -10.64 -4.42 -16.92
CA ILE A 41 -10.85 -5.71 -16.24
C ILE A 41 -11.25 -6.80 -17.26
N ASP A 42 -12.17 -6.47 -18.17
CA ASP A 42 -12.62 -7.43 -19.18
C ASP A 42 -11.54 -7.68 -20.25
N GLN A 43 -10.71 -6.68 -20.54
CA GLN A 43 -9.55 -6.86 -21.42
C GLN A 43 -8.54 -7.83 -20.81
N PHE A 44 -8.24 -7.73 -19.51
CA PHE A 44 -7.37 -8.70 -18.83
C PHE A 44 -7.92 -10.12 -18.89
N LYS A 45 -9.20 -10.31 -18.57
CA LYS A 45 -9.87 -11.62 -18.63
C LYS A 45 -9.77 -12.28 -20.00
N ALA A 46 -9.75 -11.48 -21.07
CA ALA A 46 -9.65 -12.01 -22.43
C ALA A 46 -8.32 -12.73 -22.74
N PHE A 47 -7.28 -12.50 -21.92
CA PHE A 47 -5.97 -13.17 -22.05
C PHE A 47 -5.89 -14.49 -21.30
N GLN A 48 -6.84 -14.80 -20.42
CA GLN A 48 -6.81 -16.02 -19.63
C GLN A 48 -6.72 -17.27 -20.52
N GLY A 49 -5.75 -18.13 -20.22
CA GLY A 49 -5.45 -19.33 -20.98
C GLY A 49 -4.61 -19.11 -22.22
N LYS A 50 -4.14 -17.88 -22.51
CA LYS A 50 -3.53 -17.53 -23.78
C LYS A 50 -2.08 -17.06 -23.71
N LEU A 51 -1.53 -16.78 -22.53
CA LEU A 51 -0.20 -16.16 -22.42
C LEU A 51 0.92 -17.04 -22.96
N GLY A 52 0.78 -18.37 -22.83
CA GLY A 52 1.73 -19.33 -23.37
C GLY A 52 1.49 -19.72 -24.83
N GLU A 53 0.41 -19.28 -25.49
CA GLU A 53 0.10 -19.69 -26.86
C GLU A 53 1.01 -19.00 -27.90
N SER A 54 1.39 -17.74 -27.68
CA SER A 54 2.21 -16.99 -28.61
C SER A 54 2.96 -15.83 -27.96
N ALA A 55 4.09 -15.45 -28.56
CA ALA A 55 4.83 -14.25 -28.20
C ALA A 55 3.97 -12.99 -28.26
N ARG A 56 3.05 -12.93 -29.22
CA ARG A 56 2.14 -11.78 -29.40
C ARG A 56 1.18 -11.64 -28.22
N ASN A 57 0.55 -12.73 -27.78
CA ASN A 57 -0.37 -12.70 -26.65
C ASN A 57 0.34 -12.24 -25.37
N LEU A 58 1.54 -12.78 -25.09
CA LEU A 58 2.32 -12.36 -23.93
C LEU A 58 2.70 -10.87 -24.02
N LEU A 59 3.16 -10.41 -25.17
CA LEU A 59 3.53 -9.00 -25.36
C LEU A 59 2.33 -8.07 -25.18
N ASP A 60 1.18 -8.41 -25.78
CA ASP A 60 -0.02 -7.59 -25.70
C ASP A 60 -0.56 -7.53 -24.27
N TYR A 61 -0.46 -8.62 -23.51
CA TYR A 61 -0.77 -8.64 -22.09
C TYR A 61 0.16 -7.71 -21.30
N MET A 62 1.48 -7.78 -21.48
CA MET A 62 2.44 -6.91 -20.79
C MET A 62 2.21 -5.43 -21.12
N LYS A 63 1.89 -5.11 -22.36
CA LYS A 63 1.52 -3.74 -22.77
C LYS A 63 0.20 -3.27 -22.15
N LEU A 64 -0.75 -4.18 -21.95
CA LEU A 64 -1.99 -3.87 -21.25
C LEU A 64 -1.73 -3.58 -19.78
N GLU A 65 -0.83 -4.33 -19.10
CA GLU A 65 -0.40 -4.05 -17.74
C GLU A 65 0.22 -2.66 -17.61
N ASP A 66 1.15 -2.29 -18.51
CA ASP A 66 1.75 -0.95 -18.51
C ASP A 66 0.68 0.14 -18.67
N THR A 67 -0.22 -0.04 -19.61
CA THR A 67 -1.32 0.91 -19.87
C THR A 67 -2.24 1.04 -18.66
N PHE A 68 -2.53 -0.10 -18.02
CA PHE A 68 -3.35 -0.12 -16.81
C PHE A 68 -2.64 0.58 -15.65
N ASN A 69 -1.36 0.32 -15.40
CA ASN A 69 -0.61 0.90 -14.30
C ASN A 69 -0.52 2.43 -14.44
N LEU A 70 -0.30 2.94 -15.65
CA LEU A 70 -0.30 4.39 -15.93
C LEU A 70 -1.66 5.06 -15.61
N LEU A 71 -2.76 4.35 -15.80
CA LEU A 71 -4.10 4.84 -15.46
C LEU A 71 -4.41 4.64 -13.97
N ALA A 72 -4.11 3.45 -13.43
CA ALA A 72 -4.55 3.04 -12.11
C ALA A 72 -3.78 3.71 -10.98
N GLU A 73 -2.49 4.02 -11.17
CA GLU A 73 -1.67 4.63 -10.12
C GLU A 73 -2.18 6.02 -9.73
N PRO A 74 -2.31 7.01 -10.64
CA PRO A 74 -2.86 8.32 -10.28
C PRO A 74 -4.32 8.23 -9.80
N PHE A 75 -5.09 7.29 -10.37
CA PHE A 75 -6.48 7.05 -9.97
C PHE A 75 -6.59 6.57 -8.51
N ALA A 76 -5.76 5.63 -8.10
CA ALA A 76 -5.73 5.12 -6.73
C ALA A 76 -5.13 6.16 -5.76
N CYS A 77 -4.01 6.80 -6.13
CA CYS A 77 -3.36 7.82 -5.30
C CYS A 77 -4.30 8.99 -4.99
N TYR A 78 -5.09 9.45 -5.96
CA TYR A 78 -6.04 10.52 -5.69
C TYR A 78 -7.04 10.16 -4.59
N ALA A 79 -7.66 9.00 -4.69
CA ALA A 79 -8.64 8.54 -3.70
C ALA A 79 -8.02 8.32 -2.31
N PHE A 80 -6.80 7.77 -2.24
CA PHE A 80 -6.08 7.58 -0.99
C PHE A 80 -5.71 8.91 -0.35
N TYR A 81 -5.16 9.85 -1.13
CA TYR A 81 -4.83 11.18 -0.62
C TYR A 81 -6.05 11.97 -0.17
N LYS A 82 -7.19 11.86 -0.88
CA LYS A 82 -8.45 12.49 -0.45
C LYS A 82 -8.95 11.93 0.88
N GLN A 83 -8.73 10.64 1.16
CA GLN A 83 -9.03 10.07 2.46
C GLN A 83 -8.02 10.53 3.53
N ASP A 84 -6.73 10.55 3.20
CA ASP A 84 -5.67 10.89 4.15
C ASP A 84 -5.67 12.39 4.52
N GLU A 85 -6.20 13.23 3.65
CA GLU A 85 -6.42 14.66 3.95
C GLU A 85 -7.36 14.88 5.14
N ASP A 86 -8.44 14.12 5.23
CA ASP A 86 -9.34 14.06 6.40
C ASP A 86 -10.03 12.69 6.44
N THR A 87 -9.53 11.81 7.31
CA THR A 87 -10.08 10.45 7.48
C THR A 87 -11.56 10.41 7.90
N ARG A 88 -12.12 11.55 8.37
CA ARG A 88 -13.53 11.71 8.72
C ARG A 88 -14.41 12.07 7.51
N SER A 89 -13.80 12.40 6.36
CA SER A 89 -14.52 12.79 5.15
C SER A 89 -15.31 11.62 4.57
N PRO A 90 -16.66 11.67 4.51
CA PRO A 90 -17.45 10.61 3.87
C PRO A 90 -17.13 10.45 2.38
N ALA A 91 -16.78 11.54 1.70
CA ALA A 91 -16.38 11.51 0.28
C ALA A 91 -15.06 10.74 0.09
N GLY A 92 -14.03 11.07 0.87
CA GLY A 92 -12.74 10.36 0.82
C GLY A 92 -12.90 8.86 1.14
N GLN A 93 -13.68 8.53 2.18
CA GLN A 93 -13.98 7.13 2.53
C GLN A 93 -14.70 6.39 1.40
N LYS A 94 -15.68 7.04 0.73
CA LYS A 94 -16.40 6.46 -0.41
C LYS A 94 -15.44 6.18 -1.57
N MET A 95 -14.59 7.15 -1.93
CA MET A 95 -13.61 7.03 -3.02
C MET A 95 -12.61 5.91 -2.76
N ASN A 96 -12.05 5.84 -1.55
CA ASN A 96 -11.15 4.76 -1.15
C ASN A 96 -11.84 3.39 -1.21
N GLY A 97 -13.08 3.28 -0.74
CA GLY A 97 -13.87 2.05 -0.86
C GLY A 97 -14.09 1.62 -2.31
N GLN A 98 -14.35 2.57 -3.23
CA GLN A 98 -14.49 2.30 -4.66
C GLN A 98 -13.18 1.77 -5.27
N VAL A 99 -12.05 2.42 -4.97
CA VAL A 99 -10.72 1.96 -5.43
C VAL A 99 -10.40 0.57 -4.89
N SER A 100 -10.59 0.35 -3.58
CA SER A 100 -10.32 -0.94 -2.95
C SER A 100 -11.10 -2.08 -3.62
N ASN A 101 -12.40 -1.84 -3.92
CA ASN A 101 -13.22 -2.82 -4.63
C ASN A 101 -12.74 -3.07 -6.07
N LEU A 102 -12.27 -2.03 -6.77
CA LEU A 102 -11.72 -2.19 -8.13
C LEU A 102 -10.38 -2.94 -8.11
N LEU A 103 -9.52 -2.68 -7.13
CA LEU A 103 -8.25 -3.41 -6.97
C LEU A 103 -8.49 -4.91 -6.70
N VAL A 104 -9.51 -5.27 -5.93
CA VAL A 104 -9.90 -6.67 -5.75
C VAL A 104 -10.33 -7.29 -7.09
N GLN A 105 -11.19 -6.62 -7.85
CA GLN A 105 -11.66 -7.12 -9.15
C GLN A 105 -10.51 -7.27 -10.17
N ILE A 106 -9.56 -6.34 -10.19
CA ILE A 106 -8.34 -6.45 -11.03
C ILE A 106 -7.49 -7.63 -10.58
N GLY A 107 -7.25 -7.78 -9.27
CA GLY A 107 -6.51 -8.91 -8.73
C GLY A 107 -7.12 -10.26 -9.14
N GLU A 108 -8.45 -10.37 -9.08
CA GLU A 108 -9.16 -11.57 -9.55
C GLU A 108 -9.00 -11.77 -11.07
N ALA A 109 -9.12 -10.70 -11.85
CA ALA A 109 -9.05 -10.75 -13.31
C ALA A 109 -7.65 -11.08 -13.84
N THR A 110 -6.59 -10.81 -13.07
CA THR A 110 -5.19 -11.03 -13.44
C THR A 110 -4.55 -12.23 -12.72
N ALA A 111 -5.27 -12.91 -11.81
CA ALA A 111 -4.76 -14.00 -11.01
C ALA A 111 -4.18 -15.17 -11.82
N PHE A 112 -4.62 -15.34 -13.07
CA PHE A 112 -4.14 -16.39 -13.99
C PHE A 112 -2.73 -16.10 -14.54
N ALA A 113 -2.29 -14.84 -14.56
CA ALA A 113 -1.13 -14.41 -15.33
C ALA A 113 0.18 -15.04 -14.83
N VAL A 114 0.45 -14.94 -13.53
CA VAL A 114 1.67 -15.54 -12.96
C VAL A 114 1.72 -17.06 -13.19
N PRO A 115 0.69 -17.85 -12.86
CA PRO A 115 0.66 -19.28 -13.18
C PRO A 115 0.94 -19.57 -14.67
N GLU A 116 0.31 -18.89 -15.60
CA GLU A 116 0.50 -19.14 -17.03
C GLU A 116 1.93 -18.78 -17.47
N ILE A 117 2.50 -17.67 -17.01
CA ILE A 117 3.90 -17.30 -17.30
C ILE A 117 4.87 -18.35 -16.75
N LEU A 118 4.59 -18.94 -15.59
CA LEU A 118 5.39 -20.01 -14.99
C LEU A 118 5.32 -21.32 -15.79
N GLU A 119 4.22 -21.59 -16.48
CA GLU A 119 4.02 -22.77 -17.32
C GLU A 119 4.77 -22.69 -18.66
N ILE A 120 5.10 -21.47 -19.16
CA ILE A 120 5.86 -21.30 -20.41
C ILE A 120 7.24 -21.99 -20.26
N SER A 121 7.62 -22.87 -21.19
CA SER A 121 8.92 -23.51 -21.17
C SER A 121 10.06 -22.49 -21.43
N ASP A 122 11.31 -22.83 -21.05
CA ASP A 122 12.46 -21.97 -21.35
C ASP A 122 12.68 -21.85 -22.86
N ALA A 123 12.49 -22.95 -23.59
CA ALA A 123 12.62 -22.96 -25.05
C ALA A 123 11.54 -22.08 -25.74
N ASP A 124 10.30 -22.11 -25.24
CA ASP A 124 9.24 -21.25 -25.75
C ASP A 124 9.48 -19.77 -25.41
N MET A 125 9.98 -19.49 -24.21
CA MET A 125 10.31 -18.11 -23.82
C MET A 125 11.44 -17.56 -24.69
N ASP A 126 12.49 -18.34 -24.97
CA ASP A 126 13.58 -17.93 -25.87
C ASP A 126 13.07 -17.68 -27.29
N ARG A 127 12.17 -18.54 -27.79
CA ARG A 127 11.49 -18.34 -29.05
C ARG A 127 10.65 -17.06 -29.04
N PHE A 128 9.91 -16.79 -27.98
CA PHE A 128 9.06 -15.58 -27.84
C PHE A 128 9.88 -14.29 -27.92
N TYR A 129 11.07 -14.26 -27.30
CA TYR A 129 11.98 -13.09 -27.43
C TYR A 129 12.48 -12.90 -28.89
N GLN A 130 12.61 -13.99 -29.67
CA GLN A 130 12.98 -13.89 -31.07
C GLN A 130 11.81 -13.44 -31.97
N GLU A 131 10.61 -13.97 -31.72
CA GLU A 131 9.39 -13.65 -32.47
C GLU A 131 8.87 -12.24 -32.21
N ALA A 132 9.00 -11.76 -30.96
CA ALA A 132 8.57 -10.42 -30.52
C ALA A 132 9.71 -9.73 -29.74
N PRO A 133 10.66 -9.10 -30.43
CA PRO A 133 11.82 -8.45 -29.78
C PRO A 133 11.46 -7.38 -28.74
N GLU A 134 10.27 -6.80 -28.81
CA GLU A 134 9.75 -5.85 -27.82
C GLU A 134 9.59 -6.49 -26.42
N LEU A 135 9.47 -7.82 -26.33
CA LEU A 135 9.46 -8.54 -25.03
C LEU A 135 10.78 -8.39 -24.28
N GLU A 136 11.87 -7.99 -24.92
CA GLU A 136 13.14 -7.69 -24.25
C GLU A 136 12.98 -6.60 -23.19
N HIS A 137 12.07 -5.63 -23.41
CA HIS A 137 11.73 -4.62 -22.42
C HIS A 137 11.24 -5.24 -21.11
N TYR A 138 10.51 -6.34 -21.18
CA TYR A 138 9.91 -7.04 -20.05
C TYR A 138 10.78 -8.19 -19.52
N ARG A 139 11.95 -8.46 -20.11
CA ARG A 139 12.81 -9.61 -19.75
C ARG A 139 13.10 -9.67 -18.24
N LEU A 140 13.39 -8.54 -17.62
CA LEU A 140 13.69 -8.52 -16.18
C LEU A 140 12.45 -8.90 -15.34
N ALA A 141 11.30 -8.37 -15.65
CA ALA A 141 10.03 -8.66 -14.96
C ALA A 141 9.66 -10.14 -15.14
N LEU A 142 9.68 -10.65 -16.37
CA LEU A 142 9.41 -12.05 -16.69
C LEU A 142 10.40 -13.00 -16.00
N THR A 143 11.69 -12.66 -15.98
CA THR A 143 12.71 -13.45 -15.28
C THR A 143 12.44 -13.50 -13.78
N ARG A 144 12.04 -12.38 -13.16
CA ARG A 144 11.70 -12.34 -11.72
C ARG A 144 10.49 -13.22 -11.41
N ILE A 145 9.45 -13.19 -12.24
CA ILE A 145 8.28 -14.08 -12.10
C ILE A 145 8.75 -15.55 -12.22
N ARG A 146 9.46 -15.90 -13.28
CA ARG A 146 9.89 -17.28 -13.55
C ARG A 146 10.84 -17.86 -12.48
N ARG A 147 11.65 -17.03 -11.83
CA ARG A 147 12.47 -17.47 -10.68
C ARG A 147 11.63 -18.00 -9.51
N GLN A 148 10.37 -17.61 -9.40
CA GLN A 148 9.49 -18.09 -8.34
C GLN A 148 9.05 -19.55 -8.58
N LYS A 149 9.20 -20.09 -9.79
CA LYS A 149 8.74 -21.44 -10.14
C LYS A 149 9.24 -22.53 -9.18
N ALA A 150 10.51 -22.44 -8.76
CA ALA A 150 11.10 -23.38 -7.81
C ALA A 150 10.55 -23.26 -6.38
N HIS A 151 9.82 -22.18 -6.08
CA HIS A 151 9.26 -21.86 -4.77
C HIS A 151 7.73 -21.82 -4.78
N THR A 152 7.09 -22.12 -5.92
CA THR A 152 5.63 -22.16 -6.07
C THR A 152 5.15 -23.60 -5.77
N LEU A 153 4.18 -23.70 -4.91
CA LEU A 153 3.57 -24.96 -4.51
C LEU A 153 2.48 -25.43 -5.52
N SER A 154 1.86 -26.58 -5.28
CA SER A 154 0.70 -26.99 -6.07
C SER A 154 -0.47 -26.03 -5.88
N LYS A 155 -1.42 -26.00 -6.83
CA LYS A 155 -2.61 -25.13 -6.76
C LYS A 155 -3.41 -25.34 -5.45
N GLU A 156 -3.49 -26.59 -4.99
CA GLU A 156 -4.19 -26.96 -3.75
C GLU A 156 -3.46 -26.43 -2.52
N GLN A 157 -2.13 -26.51 -2.52
CA GLN A 157 -1.29 -26.02 -1.43
C GLN A 157 -1.31 -24.49 -1.37
N GLU A 158 -1.21 -23.80 -2.52
CA GLU A 158 -1.32 -22.32 -2.60
C GLU A 158 -2.70 -21.84 -2.14
N ALA A 159 -3.79 -22.55 -2.51
CA ALA A 159 -5.13 -22.23 -2.04
C ALA A 159 -5.27 -22.38 -0.53
N LEU A 160 -4.64 -23.43 0.05
CA LEU A 160 -4.62 -23.64 1.50
C LEU A 160 -3.85 -22.51 2.21
N LEU A 161 -2.68 -22.14 1.70
CA LEU A 161 -1.90 -21.03 2.25
C LEU A 161 -2.67 -19.71 2.14
N ALA A 162 -3.30 -19.44 1.01
CA ALA A 162 -4.13 -18.24 0.83
C ALA A 162 -5.28 -18.18 1.84
N SER A 163 -5.91 -19.31 2.17
CA SER A 163 -6.96 -19.36 3.20
C SER A 163 -6.45 -19.06 4.61
N ALA A 164 -5.18 -19.35 4.88
CA ALA A 164 -4.50 -19.05 6.15
C ALA A 164 -3.95 -17.62 6.24
N GLN A 165 -3.95 -16.85 5.14
CA GLN A 165 -3.32 -15.52 5.08
C GLN A 165 -3.83 -14.55 6.14
N LYS A 166 -5.13 -14.61 6.48
CA LYS A 166 -5.70 -13.75 7.54
C LYS A 166 -5.08 -14.03 8.92
N LEU A 167 -4.72 -15.28 9.19
CA LEU A 167 -4.02 -15.64 10.43
C LEU A 167 -2.61 -15.04 10.41
N GLY A 168 -1.94 -15.11 9.25
CA GLY A 168 -0.63 -14.51 9.04
C GLY A 168 -0.59 -12.99 9.21
N GLN A 169 -1.67 -12.29 8.92
CA GLN A 169 -1.76 -10.84 9.09
C GLN A 169 -2.10 -10.40 10.52
N SER A 170 -2.56 -11.32 11.38
CA SER A 170 -3.01 -10.98 12.74
C SER A 170 -1.94 -10.29 13.59
N PRO A 171 -0.65 -10.72 13.60
CA PRO A 171 0.38 -10.02 14.36
C PRO A 171 0.57 -8.57 13.93
N SER A 172 0.60 -8.30 12.62
CA SER A 172 0.71 -6.94 12.10
C SER A 172 -0.49 -6.08 12.49
N SER A 173 -1.70 -6.64 12.44
CA SER A 173 -2.92 -5.94 12.85
C SER A 173 -2.89 -5.61 14.36
N ILE A 174 -2.47 -6.54 15.20
CA ILE A 174 -2.32 -6.32 16.66
C ILE A 174 -1.29 -5.22 16.93
N TYR A 175 -0.15 -5.26 16.24
CA TYR A 175 0.87 -4.23 16.35
C TYR A 175 0.30 -2.85 15.98
N ASN A 176 -0.38 -2.74 14.83
CA ASN A 176 -0.92 -1.47 14.36
C ASN A 176 -1.96 -0.89 15.32
N PHE A 177 -2.90 -1.70 15.81
CA PHE A 177 -3.88 -1.23 16.79
C PHE A 177 -3.21 -0.74 18.07
N LEU A 178 -2.26 -1.50 18.61
CA LEU A 178 -1.53 -1.08 19.80
C LEU A 178 -0.74 0.20 19.57
N ASN A 179 0.00 0.27 18.45
CA ASN A 179 0.92 1.37 18.15
C ASN A 179 0.19 2.67 17.78
N ASP A 180 -0.90 2.58 17.02
CA ASP A 180 -1.53 3.74 16.40
C ASP A 180 -2.77 4.22 17.17
N ALA A 181 -3.40 3.34 17.99
CA ALA A 181 -4.64 3.67 18.67
C ALA A 181 -4.54 3.57 20.19
N ASP A 182 -3.92 2.52 20.74
CA ASP A 182 -4.06 2.20 22.15
C ASP A 182 -2.88 2.65 23.00
N LEU A 183 -1.71 2.96 22.40
CA LEU A 183 -0.49 3.32 23.13
C LEU A 183 -0.57 4.75 23.66
N PRO A 184 -0.75 4.97 25.00
CA PRO A 184 -0.79 6.29 25.56
C PRO A 184 0.63 6.83 25.77
N PHE A 185 0.86 8.06 25.33
CA PHE A 185 2.11 8.77 25.62
C PHE A 185 1.88 9.82 26.72
N PRO A 186 2.65 9.81 27.82
CA PRO A 186 2.63 10.91 28.77
C PRO A 186 3.12 12.20 28.12
N ASP A 187 2.53 13.36 28.48
CA ASP A 187 2.98 14.66 27.98
C ASP A 187 4.45 14.90 28.21
N ALA A 188 5.14 15.48 27.26
CA ALA A 188 6.48 16.00 27.44
C ALA A 188 6.45 17.35 28.20
N VAL A 189 7.50 17.65 28.95
CA VAL A 189 7.59 18.86 29.80
C VAL A 189 8.82 19.67 29.37
N ASP A 190 8.63 20.99 29.15
CA ASP A 190 9.69 21.93 28.84
C ASP A 190 10.42 22.46 30.08
N GLN A 191 11.46 23.30 29.87
CA GLN A 191 12.24 23.90 30.95
C GLN A 191 11.42 24.80 31.89
N ASP A 192 10.30 25.34 31.41
CA ASP A 192 9.41 26.24 32.15
C ASP A 192 8.28 25.47 32.86
N GLY A 193 8.24 24.13 32.74
CA GLY A 193 7.24 23.26 33.32
C GLY A 193 5.93 23.15 32.52
N ASN A 194 5.87 23.68 31.30
CA ASN A 194 4.69 23.52 30.46
C ASN A 194 4.60 22.12 29.88
N ARG A 195 3.37 21.61 29.77
CA ARG A 195 3.10 20.29 29.19
C ARG A 195 2.79 20.40 27.70
N HIS A 196 3.39 19.49 26.93
CA HIS A 196 3.22 19.38 25.49
C HIS A 196 2.68 17.97 25.16
N PRO A 197 1.52 17.85 24.52
CA PRO A 197 0.95 16.55 24.14
C PRO A 197 1.93 15.78 23.25
N LEU A 198 2.33 14.60 23.72
CA LEU A 198 3.27 13.73 23.02
C LEU A 198 2.50 12.69 22.22
N SER A 199 2.90 12.52 20.97
CA SER A 199 2.42 11.51 20.05
C SER A 199 3.53 11.13 19.07
N GLN A 200 3.33 10.12 18.25
CA GLN A 200 4.29 9.80 17.18
C GLN A 200 4.54 10.99 16.24
N GLY A 201 3.49 11.76 15.90
CA GLY A 201 3.61 12.94 15.05
C GLY A 201 4.29 14.14 15.71
N THR A 202 4.22 14.28 17.04
CA THR A 202 4.84 15.39 17.77
C THR A 202 6.23 15.06 18.31
N PHE A 203 6.62 13.79 18.37
CA PHE A 203 7.89 13.35 18.91
C PHE A 203 9.09 13.97 18.19
N ILE A 204 9.17 13.83 16.87
CA ILE A 204 10.29 14.37 16.07
C ILE A 204 10.41 15.91 16.18
N PRO A 205 9.34 16.70 16.02
CA PRO A 205 9.40 18.12 16.28
C PRO A 205 9.92 18.50 17.67
N MET A 206 9.54 17.75 18.72
CA MET A 206 10.05 17.98 20.08
C MET A 206 11.53 17.65 20.19
N GLU A 207 12.01 16.57 19.58
CA GLU A 207 13.44 16.20 19.53
C GLU A 207 14.29 17.23 18.77
N GLN A 208 13.71 18.01 17.87
CA GLN A 208 14.37 19.11 17.15
C GLN A 208 14.35 20.45 17.92
N SER A 209 13.66 20.52 19.07
CA SER A 209 13.58 21.72 19.88
C SER A 209 14.96 22.18 20.38
N ALA A 210 15.17 23.49 20.50
CA ALA A 210 16.33 24.05 21.20
C ALA A 210 16.29 23.76 22.72
N ASP A 211 15.10 23.55 23.29
CA ASP A 211 14.92 23.24 24.70
C ASP A 211 15.34 21.80 25.01
N ARG A 212 16.43 21.68 25.78
CA ARG A 212 16.97 20.36 26.19
C ARG A 212 16.04 19.60 27.13
N ALA A 213 15.32 20.30 28.01
CA ALA A 213 14.40 19.66 28.96
C ALA A 213 13.23 19.02 28.20
N LEU A 214 12.68 19.73 27.20
CA LEU A 214 11.63 19.20 26.35
C LEU A 214 12.10 17.97 25.57
N ARG A 215 13.27 18.02 24.91
CA ARG A 215 13.83 16.86 24.20
C ARG A 215 13.98 15.65 25.12
N LYS A 216 14.60 15.83 26.30
CA LYS A 216 14.79 14.74 27.26
C LYS A 216 13.45 14.16 27.71
N SER A 217 12.50 15.01 28.08
CA SER A 217 11.17 14.57 28.52
C SER A 217 10.41 13.83 27.43
N ALA A 218 10.45 14.35 26.19
CA ALA A 218 9.84 13.68 25.03
C ALA A 218 10.45 12.29 24.82
N PHE A 219 11.77 12.18 24.78
CA PHE A 219 12.47 10.92 24.59
C PHE A 219 12.13 9.89 25.69
N GLU A 220 12.26 10.28 26.94
CA GLU A 220 12.02 9.37 28.07
C GLU A 220 10.57 8.91 28.12
N ASN A 221 9.61 9.81 27.90
CA ASN A 221 8.18 9.48 27.92
C ASN A 221 7.75 8.64 26.72
N PHE A 222 8.31 8.93 25.53
CA PHE A 222 8.02 8.17 24.32
C PHE A 222 8.45 6.71 24.47
N TYR A 223 9.71 6.48 24.79
CA TYR A 223 10.24 5.12 24.92
C TYR A 223 9.75 4.39 26.18
N SER A 224 9.41 5.10 27.25
CA SER A 224 8.80 4.46 28.42
C SER A 224 7.41 3.88 28.10
N ALA A 225 6.63 4.53 27.25
CA ALA A 225 5.34 4.03 26.79
C ALA A 225 5.51 2.68 26.05
N PHE A 226 6.45 2.60 25.10
CA PHE A 226 6.78 1.32 24.43
C PHE A 226 7.31 0.28 25.42
N GLY A 227 8.13 0.69 26.38
CA GLY A 227 8.70 -0.19 27.41
C GLY A 227 7.66 -0.94 28.23
N GLN A 228 6.50 -0.34 28.48
CA GLN A 228 5.40 -0.98 29.21
C GLN A 228 4.81 -2.18 28.45
N PHE A 229 4.86 -2.16 27.12
CA PHE A 229 4.29 -3.19 26.23
C PHE A 229 5.35 -4.09 25.58
N ARG A 230 6.61 -4.04 26.06
CA ARG A 230 7.72 -4.79 25.45
C ARG A 230 7.44 -6.29 25.27
N ASN A 231 6.73 -6.90 26.21
CA ASN A 231 6.41 -8.33 26.14
C ASN A 231 5.34 -8.60 25.06
N THR A 232 4.37 -7.70 24.90
CA THR A 232 3.37 -7.75 23.86
C THR A 232 4.03 -7.61 22.48
N PHE A 233 4.91 -6.61 22.31
CA PHE A 233 5.66 -6.44 21.07
C PHE A 233 6.53 -7.65 20.74
N ALA A 234 7.25 -8.18 21.75
CA ALA A 234 8.09 -9.36 21.54
C ALA A 234 7.27 -10.59 21.14
N SER A 235 6.13 -10.83 21.81
CA SER A 235 5.25 -11.95 21.48
C SER A 235 4.59 -11.80 20.11
N THR A 236 4.21 -10.58 19.73
CA THR A 236 3.65 -10.28 18.40
C THR A 236 4.68 -10.52 17.31
N LEU A 237 5.92 -10.06 17.51
CA LEU A 237 7.02 -10.29 16.57
C LEU A 237 7.38 -11.78 16.47
N GLU A 238 7.43 -12.49 17.61
CA GLU A 238 7.67 -13.94 17.63
C GLU A 238 6.60 -14.71 16.85
N ALA A 239 5.32 -14.33 17.00
CA ALA A 239 4.23 -14.93 16.27
C ALA A 239 4.38 -14.73 14.76
N GLN A 240 4.81 -13.53 14.33
CA GLN A 240 5.06 -13.25 12.92
C GLN A 240 6.26 -14.02 12.35
N MET A 241 7.30 -14.21 13.13
CA MET A 241 8.50 -14.95 12.68
C MET A 241 8.27 -16.46 12.60
N LYS A 242 7.26 -17.00 13.28
CA LYS A 242 6.94 -18.44 13.31
C LYS A 242 5.86 -18.86 12.30
N GLN A 243 5.36 -17.94 11.51
CA GLN A 243 4.43 -18.19 10.41
C GLN A 243 5.18 -18.67 9.16
#